data_e8c9a83d6221ae70fd7eaec12af4c58d
#
_entry.id   e8c9a83d6221ae70fd7eaec12af4c58d
#
_cell.length_a   1.000
_cell.length_b   1.000
_cell.length_c   1.000
_cell.angle_alpha   90.00
_cell.angle_beta   90.00
_cell.angle_gamma   90.00
#
_symmetry.space_group_name_H-M   'P 1'
#
loop_
_entity.id
_entity.type
_entity.pdbx_description
1 polymer ?
#
loop_
_entity_poly.entity_id
_entity_poly.type
_entity_poly.pdbx_seq_one_letter_code
_entity_poly.pdbx_strand_id
1 'polypeptide(L)'
;LAVREEVNKYVPESAYGSLKFYGDHFAFISDRSGYKHLYWYNLNGKLERQVTKGNYDVSDFYGYDVKTGRFFYASHEESPLRTAVYYTDKSGKKHKLSTEVGTNAATFSTSMKYFMNIYSSATQPPVTTLRDAASGKALSTMVDNKELKENLTPLLGQKEFFTFKTSEGVELNGWMIKPRDFDASKKYPVIMYQYSGPGSQEVRDAWSMGFYPGGQFESYMAQQGFIFAC
;
A
#
# COMPACT_ATOMS: atom_id res chain seq x y z
N LEU A 1 18.41 7.59 -26.30
CA LEU A 1 17.57 7.96 -25.15
C LEU A 1 16.11 7.69 -25.52
N ALA A 2 15.51 6.66 -24.91
CA ALA A 2 14.12 6.27 -25.22
C ALA A 2 13.08 7.15 -24.51
N VAL A 3 13.34 7.49 -23.23
CA VAL A 3 12.48 8.37 -22.44
C VAL A 3 13.34 9.30 -21.60
N ARG A 4 12.93 10.54 -21.49
CA ARG A 4 13.49 11.54 -20.57
C ARG A 4 12.36 12.14 -19.76
N GLU A 5 12.49 12.12 -18.44
CA GLU A 5 11.58 12.80 -17.52
C GLU A 5 12.26 14.01 -16.92
N GLU A 6 11.57 15.12 -16.96
CA GLU A 6 12.00 16.36 -16.35
C GLU A 6 10.86 16.89 -15.47
N VAL A 7 11.14 17.12 -14.19
CA VAL A 7 10.23 17.77 -13.26
C VAL A 7 10.96 18.91 -12.57
N ASN A 8 10.22 19.98 -12.28
CA ASN A 8 10.82 21.23 -11.78
C ASN A 8 11.29 21.14 -10.31
N LYS A 9 11.01 20.06 -9.59
CA LYS A 9 11.31 19.94 -8.15
C LYS A 9 12.13 18.71 -7.79
N TYR A 10 11.57 17.50 -7.97
CA TYR A 10 12.18 16.27 -7.49
C TYR A 10 11.72 15.07 -8.31
N VAL A 11 12.67 14.23 -8.71
CA VAL A 11 12.40 12.93 -9.36
C VAL A 11 12.79 11.83 -8.37
N PRO A 12 11.85 11.05 -7.84
CA PRO A 12 12.17 9.97 -6.91
C PRO A 12 12.92 8.84 -7.63
N GLU A 13 14.04 8.39 -7.05
CA GLU A 13 14.84 7.27 -7.59
C GLU A 13 14.03 5.96 -7.72
N SER A 14 13.02 5.78 -6.86
CA SER A 14 12.15 4.60 -6.86
C SER A 14 11.37 4.40 -8.17
N ALA A 15 11.23 5.43 -9.01
CA ALA A 15 10.56 5.33 -10.31
C ALA A 15 11.25 4.33 -11.25
N TYR A 16 12.57 4.21 -11.18
CA TYR A 16 13.35 3.33 -12.07
C TYR A 16 13.22 1.85 -11.71
N GLY A 17 12.96 1.51 -10.46
CA GLY A 17 12.80 0.12 -10.00
C GLY A 17 11.57 -0.60 -10.57
N SER A 18 10.63 0.15 -11.15
CA SER A 18 9.40 -0.40 -11.75
C SER A 18 9.52 -0.78 -13.22
N LEU A 19 10.66 -0.47 -13.87
CA LEU A 19 10.87 -0.70 -15.32
C LEU A 19 10.84 -2.21 -15.65
N LYS A 20 9.93 -2.60 -16.54
CA LYS A 20 9.81 -3.99 -17.03
C LYS A 20 9.61 -4.01 -18.54
N PHE A 21 10.29 -4.95 -19.21
CA PHE A 21 10.26 -5.11 -20.67
C PHE A 21 9.35 -6.28 -21.09
N TYR A 22 8.64 -6.11 -22.22
CA TYR A 22 7.68 -7.07 -22.78
C TYR A 22 7.77 -7.05 -24.32
N GLY A 23 8.66 -7.88 -24.88
CA GLY A 23 8.92 -7.86 -26.32
C GLY A 23 9.44 -6.51 -26.81
N ASP A 24 8.70 -5.85 -27.67
CA ASP A 24 8.99 -4.52 -28.24
C ASP A 24 8.44 -3.35 -27.43
N HIS A 25 8.01 -3.60 -26.20
CA HIS A 25 7.44 -2.62 -25.28
C HIS A 25 8.12 -2.64 -23.90
N PHE A 26 7.88 -1.58 -23.14
CA PHE A 26 8.22 -1.51 -21.72
C PHE A 26 7.20 -0.67 -20.94
N ALA A 27 7.14 -0.93 -19.65
CA ALA A 27 6.30 -0.17 -18.72
C ALA A 27 7.08 0.24 -17.49
N PHE A 28 6.73 1.37 -16.91
CA PHE A 28 7.23 1.81 -15.61
C PHE A 28 6.27 2.79 -14.94
N ILE A 29 6.46 2.99 -13.64
CA ILE A 29 5.70 3.94 -12.82
C ILE A 29 6.40 5.30 -12.88
N SER A 30 5.64 6.36 -13.09
CA SER A 30 6.12 7.75 -13.10
C SER A 30 5.10 8.67 -12.43
N ASP A 31 5.58 9.69 -11.74
CA ASP A 31 4.78 10.73 -11.08
C ASP A 31 4.61 12.01 -11.91
N ARG A 32 4.95 11.97 -13.20
CA ARG A 32 4.90 13.12 -14.14
C ARG A 32 3.55 13.84 -14.22
N SER A 33 2.46 13.14 -13.85
CA SER A 33 1.10 13.69 -13.84
C SER A 33 0.64 14.16 -12.46
N GLY A 34 1.54 14.25 -11.47
CA GLY A 34 1.25 14.67 -10.10
C GLY A 34 1.04 13.51 -9.12
N TYR A 35 0.71 12.31 -9.63
CA TYR A 35 0.61 11.06 -8.90
C TYR A 35 1.38 9.97 -9.63
N LYS A 36 1.82 8.93 -8.91
CA LYS A 36 2.49 7.76 -9.47
C LYS A 36 1.51 6.94 -10.29
N HIS A 37 1.73 6.90 -11.61
CA HIS A 37 0.91 6.12 -12.54
C HIS A 37 1.75 5.24 -13.44
N LEU A 38 1.13 4.17 -13.99
CA LEU A 38 1.75 3.23 -14.90
C LEU A 38 1.64 3.74 -16.33
N TYR A 39 2.79 3.75 -17.03
CA TYR A 39 2.93 4.19 -18.43
C TYR A 39 3.49 3.06 -19.28
N TRP A 40 2.95 2.91 -20.49
CA TRP A 40 3.30 1.90 -21.49
C TRP A 40 3.89 2.53 -22.72
N TYR A 41 5.08 2.07 -23.11
CA TYR A 41 5.88 2.60 -24.22
C TYR A 41 6.32 1.50 -25.17
N ASN A 42 6.53 1.84 -26.46
CA ASN A 42 7.32 1.00 -27.33
C ASN A 42 8.84 1.27 -27.14
N LEU A 43 9.70 0.38 -27.68
CA LEU A 43 11.15 0.50 -27.55
C LEU A 43 11.75 1.75 -28.24
N ASN A 44 11.01 2.41 -29.15
CA ASN A 44 11.41 3.68 -29.74
C ASN A 44 11.15 4.89 -28.82
N GLY A 45 10.63 4.66 -27.62
CA GLY A 45 10.33 5.70 -26.65
C GLY A 45 9.01 6.44 -26.86
N LYS A 46 8.15 5.96 -27.77
CA LYS A 46 6.82 6.52 -27.98
C LYS A 46 5.88 6.04 -26.88
N LEU A 47 5.28 6.99 -26.15
CA LEU A 47 4.20 6.69 -25.21
C LEU A 47 2.97 6.21 -25.99
N GLU A 48 2.51 5.02 -25.71
CA GLU A 48 1.31 4.45 -26.34
C GLU A 48 0.09 4.54 -25.41
N ARG A 49 0.33 4.45 -24.08
CA ARG A 49 -0.77 4.48 -23.12
C ARG A 49 -0.34 4.92 -21.73
N GLN A 50 -1.09 5.82 -21.12
CA GLN A 50 -1.15 5.94 -19.67
C GLN A 50 -2.18 4.92 -19.16
N VAL A 51 -1.70 3.88 -18.46
CA VAL A 51 -2.52 2.71 -18.08
C VAL A 51 -3.43 3.03 -16.90
N THR A 52 -2.94 3.81 -15.93
CA THR A 52 -3.70 4.22 -14.73
C THR A 52 -3.83 5.73 -14.66
N LYS A 53 -4.93 6.23 -14.09
CA LYS A 53 -5.25 7.66 -13.96
C LYS A 53 -6.03 7.91 -12.68
N GLY A 54 -5.86 9.07 -12.07
CA GLY A 54 -6.64 9.50 -10.90
C GLY A 54 -5.80 10.28 -9.89
N ASN A 55 -6.41 10.64 -8.77
CA ASN A 55 -5.76 11.34 -7.67
C ASN A 55 -5.29 10.33 -6.60
N TYR A 56 -4.46 9.39 -7.02
CA TYR A 56 -3.92 8.33 -6.17
C TYR A 56 -2.61 7.79 -6.76
N ASP A 57 -1.79 7.19 -5.92
CA ASP A 57 -0.56 6.55 -6.32
C ASP A 57 -0.74 5.05 -6.64
N VAL A 58 -0.13 4.60 -7.71
CA VAL A 58 0.19 3.19 -7.95
C VAL A 58 1.43 2.86 -7.11
N SER A 59 1.30 1.92 -6.16
CA SER A 59 2.40 1.52 -5.29
C SER A 59 3.32 0.49 -5.94
N ASP A 60 2.75 -0.44 -6.72
CA ASP A 60 3.48 -1.56 -7.32
C ASP A 60 2.97 -1.88 -8.72
N PHE A 61 3.89 -2.22 -9.62
CA PHE A 61 3.58 -2.83 -10.90
C PHE A 61 4.03 -4.30 -10.90
N TYR A 62 3.08 -5.21 -10.85
CA TYR A 62 3.37 -6.64 -10.80
C TYR A 62 3.74 -7.22 -12.15
N GLY A 63 3.08 -6.78 -13.24
CA GLY A 63 3.40 -7.23 -14.58
C GLY A 63 2.28 -7.03 -15.58
N TYR A 64 2.59 -7.41 -16.81
CA TYR A 64 1.67 -7.41 -17.94
C TYR A 64 1.52 -8.83 -18.51
N ASP A 65 0.29 -9.28 -18.66
CA ASP A 65 -0.01 -10.54 -19.33
C ASP A 65 -0.21 -10.28 -20.84
N VAL A 66 0.78 -10.66 -21.63
CA VAL A 66 0.78 -10.48 -23.09
C VAL A 66 -0.41 -11.19 -23.76
N LYS A 67 -0.87 -12.33 -23.20
CA LYS A 67 -1.97 -13.11 -23.80
C LYS A 67 -3.31 -12.40 -23.64
N THR A 68 -3.57 -11.85 -22.47
CA THR A 68 -4.85 -11.20 -22.14
C THR A 68 -4.80 -9.68 -22.29
N GLY A 69 -3.60 -9.08 -22.32
CA GLY A 69 -3.39 -7.65 -22.38
C GLY A 69 -3.76 -6.93 -21.07
N ARG A 70 -3.60 -7.61 -19.94
CA ARG A 70 -3.90 -7.09 -18.61
C ARG A 70 -2.66 -6.58 -17.92
N PHE A 71 -2.75 -5.40 -17.31
CA PHE A 71 -1.72 -4.81 -16.47
C PHE A 71 -2.11 -5.01 -15.01
N PHE A 72 -1.30 -5.71 -14.23
CA PHE A 72 -1.53 -6.01 -12.82
C PHE A 72 -0.71 -5.08 -11.93
N TYR A 73 -1.35 -4.44 -10.96
CA TYR A 73 -0.73 -3.44 -10.09
C TYR A 73 -1.43 -3.35 -8.73
N ALA A 74 -0.80 -2.66 -7.79
CA ALA A 74 -1.44 -2.20 -6.56
C ALA A 74 -1.52 -0.68 -6.53
N SER A 75 -2.53 -0.15 -5.85
CA SER A 75 -2.70 1.30 -5.71
C SER A 75 -3.40 1.70 -4.42
N HIS A 76 -3.24 2.99 -4.07
CA HIS A 76 -3.90 3.65 -2.94
C HIS A 76 -5.24 4.32 -3.30
N GLU A 77 -5.90 3.87 -4.36
CA GLU A 77 -7.09 4.53 -4.89
C GLU A 77 -8.24 4.69 -3.90
N GLU A 78 -8.45 3.70 -3.03
CA GLU A 78 -9.55 3.73 -2.07
C GLU A 78 -9.23 4.54 -0.81
N SER A 79 -7.96 4.65 -0.47
CA SER A 79 -7.50 5.39 0.70
C SER A 79 -5.98 5.52 0.68
N PRO A 80 -5.41 6.66 1.08
CA PRO A 80 -3.96 6.79 1.24
C PRO A 80 -3.36 5.85 2.28
N LEU A 81 -4.17 5.29 3.19
CA LEU A 81 -3.74 4.37 4.24
C LEU A 81 -3.74 2.90 3.79
N ARG A 82 -4.33 2.58 2.64
CA ARG A 82 -4.63 1.21 2.22
C ARG A 82 -4.12 0.94 0.81
N THR A 83 -3.84 -0.31 0.52
CA THR A 83 -3.54 -0.76 -0.84
C THR A 83 -4.49 -1.86 -1.27
N ALA A 84 -4.89 -1.84 -2.52
CA ALA A 84 -5.63 -2.93 -3.14
C ALA A 84 -4.98 -3.36 -4.45
N VAL A 85 -5.19 -4.62 -4.82
CA VAL A 85 -4.65 -5.24 -6.04
C VAL A 85 -5.68 -5.14 -7.15
N TYR A 86 -5.23 -4.72 -8.33
CA TYR A 86 -6.06 -4.50 -9.52
C TYR A 86 -5.44 -5.07 -10.78
N TYR A 87 -6.24 -5.18 -11.82
CA TYR A 87 -5.74 -5.13 -13.19
C TYR A 87 -6.55 -4.14 -14.03
N THR A 88 -5.90 -3.59 -15.06
CA THR A 88 -6.56 -2.85 -16.14
C THR A 88 -6.50 -3.71 -17.40
N ASP A 89 -7.62 -3.90 -18.07
CA ASP A 89 -7.72 -4.67 -19.32
C ASP A 89 -7.37 -3.87 -20.56
N LYS A 90 -7.44 -4.51 -21.74
CA LYS A 90 -7.16 -3.87 -23.04
C LYS A 90 -8.04 -2.66 -23.31
N SER A 91 -9.30 -2.68 -22.86
CA SER A 91 -10.24 -1.57 -23.04
C SER A 91 -9.97 -0.38 -22.12
N GLY A 92 -9.13 -0.56 -21.10
CA GLY A 92 -8.88 0.44 -20.05
C GLY A 92 -9.79 0.28 -18.84
N LYS A 93 -10.63 -0.74 -18.82
CA LYS A 93 -11.50 -1.02 -17.67
C LYS A 93 -10.68 -1.61 -16.54
N LYS A 94 -10.84 -1.04 -15.37
CA LYS A 94 -10.20 -1.49 -14.13
C LYS A 94 -11.03 -2.54 -13.43
N HIS A 95 -10.35 -3.53 -12.83
CA HIS A 95 -10.95 -4.63 -12.08
C HIS A 95 -10.17 -4.81 -10.77
N LYS A 96 -10.88 -4.79 -9.66
CA LYS A 96 -10.30 -5.05 -8.33
C LYS A 96 -10.20 -6.55 -8.08
N LEU A 97 -9.04 -7.01 -7.61
CA LEU A 97 -8.74 -8.42 -7.34
C LEU A 97 -8.70 -8.76 -5.85
N SER A 98 -8.29 -7.82 -4.99
CA SER A 98 -8.34 -7.98 -3.53
C SER A 98 -9.66 -7.46 -2.98
N THR A 99 -10.25 -8.17 -2.03
CA THR A 99 -11.55 -7.83 -1.44
C THR A 99 -11.45 -7.30 -0.03
N GLU A 100 -10.32 -7.56 0.64
CA GLU A 100 -10.08 -7.20 2.03
C GLU A 100 -9.73 -5.72 2.18
N VAL A 101 -10.29 -5.10 3.21
CA VAL A 101 -10.06 -3.69 3.56
C VAL A 101 -8.83 -3.58 4.46
N GLY A 102 -7.77 -2.97 3.96
CA GLY A 102 -6.47 -2.84 4.63
C GLY A 102 -5.35 -2.76 3.61
N THR A 103 -4.18 -3.26 3.95
CA THR A 103 -3.01 -3.31 3.07
C THR A 103 -2.93 -4.68 2.38
N ASN A 104 -2.96 -4.66 1.06
CA ASN A 104 -2.82 -5.84 0.22
C ASN A 104 -1.56 -5.72 -0.64
N ALA A 105 -0.80 -6.80 -0.74
CA ALA A 105 0.33 -6.96 -1.64
C ALA A 105 0.21 -8.28 -2.37
N ALA A 106 0.75 -8.37 -3.60
CA ALA A 106 0.63 -9.58 -4.40
C ALA A 106 1.98 -10.05 -4.97
N THR A 107 2.08 -11.37 -5.14
CA THR A 107 3.14 -12.00 -5.92
C THR A 107 2.48 -12.86 -6.99
N PHE A 108 2.68 -12.51 -8.25
CA PHE A 108 2.08 -13.21 -9.38
C PHE A 108 2.95 -14.38 -9.86
N SER A 109 2.29 -15.45 -10.30
CA SER A 109 2.95 -16.52 -11.04
C SER A 109 3.51 -15.99 -12.37
N THR A 110 4.53 -16.64 -12.92
CA THR A 110 5.10 -16.29 -14.24
C THR A 110 4.07 -16.35 -15.38
N SER A 111 3.05 -17.19 -15.23
CA SER A 111 1.93 -17.30 -16.19
C SER A 111 0.86 -16.22 -16.02
N MET A 112 0.94 -15.36 -15.01
CA MET A 112 -0.07 -14.36 -14.64
C MET A 112 -1.48 -14.92 -14.42
N LYS A 113 -1.61 -16.25 -14.19
CA LYS A 113 -2.90 -16.90 -13.95
C LYS A 113 -3.31 -16.94 -12.49
N TYR A 114 -2.33 -16.91 -11.59
CA TYR A 114 -2.51 -16.99 -10.15
C TYR A 114 -1.67 -15.94 -9.45
N PHE A 115 -2.07 -15.56 -8.26
CA PHE A 115 -1.26 -14.74 -7.38
C PHE A 115 -1.46 -15.12 -5.93
N MET A 116 -0.42 -14.95 -5.14
CA MET A 116 -0.51 -14.94 -3.68
C MET A 116 -0.83 -13.50 -3.26
N ASN A 117 -1.93 -13.33 -2.51
CA ASN A 117 -2.28 -12.07 -1.87
C ASN A 117 -1.90 -12.14 -0.41
N ILE A 118 -1.11 -11.18 0.05
CA ILE A 118 -0.79 -10.97 1.46
C ILE A 118 -1.60 -9.77 1.91
N TYR A 119 -2.56 -10.02 2.79
CA TYR A 119 -3.44 -9.01 3.36
C TYR A 119 -3.17 -8.81 4.84
N SER A 120 -3.15 -7.57 5.31
CA SER A 120 -3.20 -7.24 6.72
C SER A 120 -3.95 -5.92 6.97
N SER A 121 -4.34 -5.70 8.24
CA SER A 121 -4.85 -4.41 8.70
C SER A 121 -4.29 -4.09 10.09
N ALA A 122 -4.62 -2.95 10.66
CA ALA A 122 -4.22 -2.59 12.01
C ALA A 122 -4.64 -3.64 13.08
N THR A 123 -5.70 -4.43 12.80
CA THR A 123 -6.26 -5.42 13.72
C THR A 123 -6.17 -6.86 13.19
N GLN A 124 -5.61 -7.06 12.00
CA GLN A 124 -5.50 -8.37 11.37
C GLN A 124 -4.05 -8.67 11.00
N PRO A 125 -3.42 -9.70 11.62
CA PRO A 125 -2.13 -10.22 11.18
C PRO A 125 -2.15 -10.63 9.72
N PRO A 126 -0.99 -10.72 9.05
CA PRO A 126 -0.93 -11.08 7.64
C PRO A 126 -1.64 -12.42 7.34
N VAL A 127 -2.55 -12.39 6.39
CA VAL A 127 -3.20 -13.58 5.83
C VAL A 127 -2.72 -13.75 4.40
N THR A 128 -2.22 -14.94 4.06
CA THR A 128 -1.75 -15.25 2.71
C THR A 128 -2.75 -16.19 2.03
N THR A 129 -3.28 -15.77 0.89
CA THR A 129 -4.21 -16.56 0.08
C THR A 129 -3.68 -16.74 -1.34
N LEU A 130 -3.86 -17.94 -1.89
CA LEU A 130 -3.70 -18.19 -3.33
C LEU A 130 -5.00 -17.79 -4.03
N ARG A 131 -4.89 -17.00 -5.11
CA ARG A 131 -6.03 -16.45 -5.84
C ARG A 131 -5.93 -16.64 -7.35
N ASP A 132 -7.07 -16.73 -7.99
CA ASP A 132 -7.22 -16.66 -9.45
C ASP A 132 -7.04 -15.21 -9.92
N ALA A 133 -6.13 -14.96 -10.86
CA ALA A 133 -5.81 -13.60 -11.32
C ALA A 133 -6.84 -13.02 -12.31
N ALA A 134 -7.77 -13.82 -12.81
CA ALA A 134 -8.84 -13.32 -13.67
C ALA A 134 -10.01 -12.75 -12.88
N SER A 135 -10.32 -13.35 -11.74
CA SER A 135 -11.51 -13.04 -10.93
C SER A 135 -11.21 -12.48 -9.54
N GLY A 136 -9.98 -12.64 -9.04
CA GLY A 136 -9.63 -12.34 -7.66
C GLY A 136 -10.13 -13.37 -6.63
N LYS A 137 -10.84 -14.42 -7.08
CA LYS A 137 -11.40 -15.46 -6.20
C LYS A 137 -10.29 -16.18 -5.43
N ALA A 138 -10.43 -16.24 -4.10
CA ALA A 138 -9.56 -17.05 -3.26
C ALA A 138 -9.77 -18.55 -3.57
N LEU A 139 -8.68 -19.26 -3.83
CA LEU A 139 -8.64 -20.69 -4.10
C LEU A 139 -8.22 -21.49 -2.88
N SER A 140 -7.29 -20.94 -2.09
CA SER A 140 -6.80 -21.55 -0.85
C SER A 140 -6.23 -20.48 0.08
N THR A 141 -6.37 -20.69 1.38
CA THR A 141 -5.64 -19.96 2.41
C THR A 141 -4.37 -20.73 2.75
N MET A 142 -3.22 -20.09 2.55
CA MET A 142 -1.91 -20.67 2.79
C MET A 142 -1.44 -20.42 4.22
N VAL A 143 -1.71 -19.20 4.74
CA VAL A 143 -1.41 -18.79 6.12
C VAL A 143 -2.55 -17.90 6.59
N ASP A 144 -3.15 -18.22 7.74
CA ASP A 144 -4.25 -17.43 8.32
C ASP A 144 -3.84 -16.64 9.59
N ASN A 145 -2.74 -17.04 10.24
CA ASN A 145 -2.23 -16.44 11.48
C ASN A 145 -3.31 -16.26 12.57
N LYS A 146 -4.28 -17.19 12.63
CA LYS A 146 -5.38 -17.14 13.58
C LYS A 146 -4.90 -17.20 15.02
N GLU A 147 -4.03 -18.15 15.32
CA GLU A 147 -3.44 -18.32 16.63
C GLU A 147 -2.61 -17.09 17.06
N LEU A 148 -1.82 -16.54 16.14
CA LEU A 148 -1.08 -15.30 16.37
C LEU A 148 -2.04 -14.15 16.75
N LYS A 149 -3.15 -14.01 16.02
CA LYS A 149 -4.16 -13.01 16.31
C LYS A 149 -4.77 -13.20 17.68
N GLU A 150 -5.20 -14.40 18.00
CA GLU A 150 -5.84 -14.73 19.29
C GLU A 150 -4.91 -14.48 20.49
N ASN A 151 -3.62 -14.79 20.35
CA ASN A 151 -2.64 -14.63 21.43
C ASN A 151 -2.10 -13.20 21.57
N LEU A 152 -1.91 -12.46 20.48
CA LEU A 152 -1.29 -11.14 20.55
C LEU A 152 -2.27 -9.98 20.62
N THR A 153 -3.43 -10.05 19.96
CA THR A 153 -4.40 -8.95 19.98
C THR A 153 -4.76 -8.47 21.40
N PRO A 154 -4.94 -9.36 22.38
CA PRO A 154 -5.21 -8.93 23.75
C PRO A 154 -4.06 -8.18 24.42
N LEU A 155 -2.84 -8.35 23.92
CA LEU A 155 -1.63 -7.75 24.50
C LEU A 155 -1.24 -6.43 23.81
N LEU A 156 -1.65 -6.25 22.56
CA LEU A 156 -1.31 -5.06 21.77
C LEU A 156 -2.30 -3.93 22.01
N GLY A 157 -1.82 -2.71 21.97
CA GLY A 157 -2.66 -1.52 21.89
C GLY A 157 -3.36 -1.42 20.52
N GLN A 158 -4.59 -0.95 20.52
CA GLN A 158 -5.32 -0.75 19.27
C GLN A 158 -4.93 0.57 18.61
N LYS A 159 -4.61 0.54 17.32
CA LYS A 159 -4.43 1.73 16.52
C LYS A 159 -5.77 2.41 16.25
N GLU A 160 -5.87 3.67 16.62
CA GLU A 160 -6.97 4.55 16.25
C GLU A 160 -6.48 5.52 15.18
N PHE A 161 -7.10 5.50 14.00
CA PHE A 161 -6.78 6.45 12.92
C PHE A 161 -7.57 7.74 13.11
N PHE A 162 -6.93 8.86 12.78
CA PHE A 162 -7.55 10.18 12.81
C PHE A 162 -7.01 11.05 11.66
N THR A 163 -7.71 12.14 11.39
CA THR A 163 -7.26 13.19 10.47
C THR A 163 -7.15 14.51 11.23
N PHE A 164 -6.24 15.36 10.80
CA PHE A 164 -6.11 16.72 11.30
C PHE A 164 -5.67 17.66 10.18
N LYS A 165 -5.90 18.95 10.37
CA LYS A 165 -5.47 19.97 9.40
C LYS A 165 -4.24 20.70 9.93
N THR A 166 -3.29 20.92 9.04
CA THR A 166 -2.14 21.81 9.31
C THR A 166 -2.59 23.26 9.38
N SER A 167 -1.71 24.16 9.81
CA SER A 167 -1.94 25.61 9.78
C SER A 167 -2.23 26.14 8.36
N GLU A 168 -1.77 25.44 7.33
CA GLU A 168 -1.99 25.77 5.92
C GLU A 168 -3.28 25.15 5.35
N GLY A 169 -4.05 24.43 6.19
CA GLY A 169 -5.30 23.79 5.80
C GLY A 169 -5.15 22.46 5.10
N VAL A 170 -3.94 21.89 5.01
CA VAL A 170 -3.69 20.58 4.45
C VAL A 170 -4.17 19.50 5.42
N GLU A 171 -5.01 18.58 4.96
CA GLU A 171 -5.45 17.45 5.76
C GLU A 171 -4.38 16.34 5.76
N LEU A 172 -4.00 15.92 6.96
CA LEU A 172 -3.06 14.83 7.19
C LEU A 172 -3.73 13.71 7.96
N ASN A 173 -3.23 12.48 7.75
CA ASN A 173 -3.62 11.31 8.50
C ASN A 173 -2.65 11.06 9.64
N GLY A 174 -3.17 10.53 10.74
CA GLY A 174 -2.40 10.04 11.87
C GLY A 174 -2.98 8.77 12.45
N TRP A 175 -2.23 8.13 13.30
CA TRP A 175 -2.73 7.07 14.18
C TRP A 175 -2.20 7.29 15.59
N MET A 176 -2.93 6.75 16.57
CA MET A 176 -2.48 6.71 17.96
C MET A 176 -2.81 5.38 18.62
N ILE A 177 -2.03 5.04 19.63
CA ILE A 177 -2.30 3.96 20.57
C ILE A 177 -2.42 4.59 21.96
N LYS A 178 -3.54 4.34 22.63
CA LYS A 178 -3.83 4.86 23.96
C LYS A 178 -3.61 3.79 25.03
N PRO A 179 -3.36 4.18 26.31
CA PRO A 179 -3.47 3.25 27.44
C PRO A 179 -4.81 2.50 27.45
N ARG A 180 -4.83 1.28 27.95
CA ARG A 180 -6.07 0.48 28.03
C ARG A 180 -7.13 1.10 28.94
N ASP A 181 -6.68 1.75 30.01
CA ASP A 181 -7.48 2.45 30.99
C ASP A 181 -7.57 3.97 30.69
N PHE A 182 -7.49 4.32 29.40
CA PHE A 182 -7.53 5.72 28.96
C PHE A 182 -8.79 6.43 29.46
N ASP A 183 -8.57 7.55 30.11
CA ASP A 183 -9.62 8.42 30.64
C ASP A 183 -9.45 9.82 30.02
N ALA A 184 -10.39 10.24 29.19
CA ALA A 184 -10.34 11.51 28.49
C ALA A 184 -10.32 12.75 29.41
N SER A 185 -10.63 12.60 30.70
CA SER A 185 -10.53 13.70 31.70
C SER A 185 -9.12 13.90 32.23
N LYS A 186 -8.20 12.96 31.97
CA LYS A 186 -6.80 12.99 32.42
C LYS A 186 -5.87 13.51 31.33
N LYS A 187 -4.68 13.93 31.74
CA LYS A 187 -3.57 14.27 30.85
C LYS A 187 -2.58 13.12 30.81
N TYR A 188 -2.12 12.80 29.62
CA TYR A 188 -1.14 11.73 29.38
C TYR A 188 0.11 12.30 28.70
N PRO A 189 1.30 11.79 29.04
CA PRO A 189 2.49 12.08 28.23
C PRO A 189 2.33 11.45 26.86
N VAL A 190 2.83 12.13 25.83
CA VAL A 190 2.74 11.71 24.44
C VAL A 190 4.13 11.42 23.88
N ILE A 191 4.32 10.25 23.29
CA ILE A 191 5.48 9.94 22.47
C ILE A 191 5.05 10.08 21.01
N MET A 192 5.68 11.01 20.29
CA MET A 192 5.44 11.24 18.87
C MET A 192 6.52 10.55 18.05
N TYR A 193 6.10 9.69 17.13
CA TYR A 193 6.95 9.14 16.08
C TYR A 193 6.65 9.85 14.76
N GLN A 194 7.68 10.21 14.03
CA GLN A 194 7.53 10.83 12.72
C GLN A 194 8.70 10.43 11.83
N TYR A 195 8.38 10.04 10.60
CA TYR A 195 9.31 10.00 9.50
C TYR A 195 8.62 10.57 8.26
N SER A 196 9.07 11.74 7.80
CA SER A 196 8.40 12.54 6.75
C SER A 196 9.31 12.81 5.55
N GLY A 197 10.25 11.92 5.26
CA GLY A 197 11.06 12.00 4.04
C GLY A 197 10.20 11.80 2.79
N PRO A 198 10.58 12.39 1.63
CA PRO A 198 9.85 12.21 0.37
C PRO A 198 9.69 10.73 0.04
N GLY A 199 8.45 10.32 -0.28
CA GLY A 199 8.11 8.93 -0.60
C GLY A 199 7.95 7.98 0.59
N SER A 200 8.09 8.47 1.83
CA SER A 200 7.81 7.69 3.04
C SER A 200 6.34 7.80 3.44
N GLN A 201 5.75 6.67 3.89
CA GLN A 201 4.39 6.60 4.40
C GLN A 201 4.33 5.72 5.65
N GLU A 202 4.19 6.35 6.81
CA GLU A 202 4.16 5.69 8.11
C GLU A 202 2.74 5.44 8.64
N VAL A 203 1.77 6.18 8.11
CA VAL A 203 0.36 6.03 8.51
C VAL A 203 -0.32 5.05 7.55
N ARG A 204 -0.36 3.78 7.95
CA ARG A 204 -0.90 2.68 7.14
C ARG A 204 -1.83 1.79 7.94
N ASP A 205 -2.92 1.35 7.31
CA ASP A 205 -3.81 0.32 7.83
C ASP A 205 -3.20 -1.06 7.53
N ALA A 206 -2.17 -1.41 8.32
CA ALA A 206 -1.41 -2.64 8.20
C ALA A 206 -1.06 -3.18 9.58
N TRP A 207 -0.91 -4.50 9.69
CA TRP A 207 -0.35 -5.15 10.85
C TRP A 207 1.13 -4.82 10.96
N SER A 208 1.53 -4.33 12.09
CA SER A 208 2.91 -3.93 12.32
C SER A 208 3.40 -4.62 13.58
N MET A 209 4.36 -5.51 13.41
CA MET A 209 5.07 -6.19 14.48
C MET A 209 6.54 -5.81 14.40
N GLY A 210 7.12 -5.36 15.52
CA GLY A 210 8.54 -5.05 15.61
C GLY A 210 8.83 -3.56 15.81
N PHE A 211 10.10 -3.17 15.62
CA PHE A 211 10.68 -1.89 16.01
C PHE A 211 10.10 -0.64 15.29
N TYR A 212 9.21 -0.82 14.32
CA TYR A 212 8.61 0.25 13.54
C TYR A 212 7.10 0.42 13.81
N PRO A 213 6.54 1.58 13.42
CA PRO A 213 5.32 2.11 14.03
C PRO A 213 4.15 1.14 14.10
N GLY A 214 3.55 1.05 15.26
CA GLY A 214 2.38 0.24 15.57
C GLY A 214 2.66 -1.15 16.10
N GLY A 215 3.91 -1.41 16.54
CA GLY A 215 4.34 -2.69 17.03
C GLY A 215 4.31 -2.84 18.57
N GLN A 216 5.21 -3.67 19.03
CA GLN A 216 5.28 -4.04 20.46
C GLN A 216 5.73 -2.89 21.35
N PHE A 217 6.70 -2.07 20.88
CA PHE A 217 7.22 -0.94 21.66
C PHE A 217 6.14 0.08 21.97
N GLU A 218 5.35 0.44 20.98
CA GLU A 218 4.26 1.41 21.09
C GLU A 218 3.17 0.90 22.04
N SER A 219 2.85 -0.38 21.94
CA SER A 219 1.90 -1.04 22.85
C SER A 219 2.44 -1.12 24.28
N TYR A 220 3.74 -1.40 24.44
CA TYR A 220 4.40 -1.39 25.75
C TYR A 220 4.36 0.01 26.36
N MET A 221 4.71 1.05 25.63
CA MET A 221 4.65 2.43 26.13
C MET A 221 3.23 2.85 26.49
N ALA A 222 2.24 2.42 25.72
CA ALA A 222 0.84 2.66 26.06
C ALA A 222 0.45 1.99 27.40
N GLN A 223 0.96 0.78 27.68
CA GLN A 223 0.75 0.11 28.97
C GLN A 223 1.47 0.82 30.14
N GLN A 224 2.51 1.59 29.85
CA GLN A 224 3.20 2.45 30.85
C GLN A 224 2.51 3.81 31.03
N GLY A 225 1.34 4.03 30.43
CA GLY A 225 0.56 5.25 30.61
C GLY A 225 0.90 6.36 29.63
N PHE A 226 1.59 6.08 28.52
CA PHE A 226 1.83 7.03 27.43
C PHE A 226 0.78 6.89 26.34
N ILE A 227 0.46 8.01 25.66
CA ILE A 227 -0.14 7.93 24.33
C ILE A 227 1.02 7.87 23.34
N PHE A 228 1.00 6.88 22.44
CA PHE A 228 1.94 6.83 21.34
C PHE A 228 1.24 7.26 20.05
N ALA A 229 1.81 8.18 19.28
CA ALA A 229 1.17 8.77 18.10
C ALA A 229 2.15 8.91 16.92
N CYS A 230 1.62 8.83 15.71
CA CYS A 230 2.33 9.08 14.46
C CYS A 230 1.48 9.98 13.55
#